data_98ad1b43e30dfadcd62b4a69d1b10597
#
_entry.id   98ad1b43e30dfadcd62b4a69d1b10597
#
_cell.length_a   1.000
_cell.length_b   1.000
_cell.length_c   1.000
_cell.angle_alpha   90.00
_cell.angle_beta   90.00
_cell.angle_gamma   90.00
#
_symmetry.space_group_name_H-M   'P 1'
#
loop_
_entity.id
_entity.type
_entity.pdbx_description
1 polymer ?
#
loop_
_entity_poly.entity_id
_entity_poly.type
_entity_poly.pdbx_seq_one_letter_code
_entity_poly.pdbx_strand_id
1 'polypeptide(L)'
;GPSRNTVWNEKEVELNFDEHPPKLLWSKPIGGGYSGPSVSDNKVFVMDREAEPYKPKKIKPGTNLNFVKAKIQGTERVLCLDSRTGEIKWSHSYKSEYSSVFIYAIGPRTTPLVHDGFVFTLGAEGQLNTYKADSGKLIWSKNFINDFGIENPEWGTACHPIIHKTTLICTVGGSGQTLVAFDYKTGK
;
A
#
# COMPACT_ATOMS: atom_id res chain seq x y z
N GLY A 1 -13.12 -7.02 -7.25
CA GLY A 1 -14.37 -7.48 -6.62
C GLY A 1 -14.14 -8.67 -5.69
N PRO A 2 -15.13 -9.11 -4.93
CA PRO A 2 -15.01 -10.17 -3.91
C PRO A 2 -14.52 -11.52 -4.47
N SER A 3 -14.93 -11.84 -5.69
CA SER A 3 -14.55 -13.09 -6.37
C SER A 3 -13.11 -13.11 -6.89
N ARG A 4 -12.45 -11.95 -7.01
CA ARG A 4 -11.08 -11.79 -7.52
C ARG A 4 -10.79 -12.55 -8.82
N ASN A 5 -11.80 -12.70 -9.66
CA ASN A 5 -11.71 -13.41 -10.94
C ASN A 5 -11.47 -12.48 -12.13
N THR A 6 -11.10 -11.23 -11.87
CA THR A 6 -10.94 -10.16 -12.87
C THR A 6 -12.23 -9.80 -13.63
N VAL A 7 -13.36 -10.32 -13.22
CA VAL A 7 -14.66 -10.03 -13.82
C VAL A 7 -15.35 -8.94 -13.01
N TRP A 8 -15.78 -7.90 -13.70
CA TRP A 8 -16.60 -6.82 -13.15
C TRP A 8 -18.06 -7.13 -13.48
N ASN A 9 -18.84 -7.45 -12.46
CA ASN A 9 -20.23 -7.88 -12.61
C ASN A 9 -21.25 -6.77 -12.36
N GLU A 10 -20.82 -5.54 -12.18
CA GLU A 10 -21.73 -4.40 -12.01
C GLU A 10 -22.55 -4.19 -13.29
N LYS A 11 -23.84 -3.97 -13.10
CA LYS A 11 -24.80 -3.67 -14.16
C LYS A 11 -25.06 -2.16 -14.18
N GLU A 12 -25.57 -1.67 -15.31
CA GLU A 12 -25.95 -0.26 -15.45
C GLU A 12 -24.80 0.74 -15.23
N VAL A 13 -23.58 0.32 -15.63
CA VAL A 13 -22.42 1.21 -15.59
C VAL A 13 -22.54 2.19 -16.73
N GLU A 14 -22.48 3.50 -16.42
CA GLU A 14 -22.41 4.53 -17.45
C GLU A 14 -21.10 4.39 -18.23
N LEU A 15 -21.19 4.26 -19.53
CA LEU A 15 -20.04 4.12 -20.43
C LEU A 15 -19.84 5.35 -21.34
N ASN A 16 -20.85 6.21 -21.43
CA ASN A 16 -20.78 7.44 -22.22
C ASN A 16 -20.47 8.66 -21.34
N PHE A 17 -19.20 8.78 -20.96
CA PHE A 17 -18.75 9.86 -20.09
C PHE A 17 -18.71 11.23 -20.78
N ASP A 18 -18.83 11.29 -22.12
CA ASP A 18 -18.92 12.55 -22.85
C ASP A 18 -20.31 13.19 -22.67
N GLU A 19 -21.36 12.38 -22.66
CA GLU A 19 -22.73 12.84 -22.42
C GLU A 19 -23.10 12.89 -20.94
N HIS A 20 -22.57 11.94 -20.15
CA HIS A 20 -22.84 11.80 -18.73
C HIS A 20 -21.53 11.78 -17.92
N PRO A 21 -20.82 12.90 -17.80
CA PRO A 21 -19.55 12.95 -17.10
C PRO A 21 -19.71 12.59 -15.61
N PRO A 22 -18.76 11.85 -15.03
CA PRO A 22 -18.81 11.50 -13.61
C PRO A 22 -18.77 12.77 -12.75
N LYS A 23 -19.63 12.82 -11.76
CA LYS A 23 -19.67 13.92 -10.80
C LYS A 23 -18.52 13.80 -9.80
N LEU A 24 -17.67 14.82 -9.69
CA LEU A 24 -16.70 14.91 -8.62
C LEU A 24 -17.42 15.11 -7.28
N LEU A 25 -17.31 14.15 -6.37
CA LEU A 25 -17.87 14.24 -5.02
C LEU A 25 -16.93 15.01 -4.10
N TRP A 26 -15.66 14.65 -4.11
CA TRP A 26 -14.61 15.29 -3.32
C TRP A 26 -13.23 15.00 -3.93
N SER A 27 -12.24 15.76 -3.49
CA SER A 27 -10.83 15.55 -3.81
C SER A 27 -10.00 15.73 -2.53
N LYS A 28 -9.01 14.88 -2.33
CA LYS A 28 -8.12 14.91 -1.17
C LYS A 28 -6.67 14.82 -1.61
N PRO A 29 -5.84 15.84 -1.36
CA PRO A 29 -4.40 15.72 -1.58
C PRO A 29 -3.82 14.71 -0.59
N ILE A 30 -2.97 13.83 -1.10
CA ILE A 30 -2.21 12.82 -0.34
C ILE A 30 -0.74 12.88 -0.73
N GLY A 31 0.11 12.16 -0.02
CA GLY A 31 1.54 12.03 -0.32
C GLY A 31 1.81 11.17 -1.55
N GLY A 32 3.09 10.91 -1.82
CA GLY A 32 3.53 10.07 -2.95
C GLY A 32 3.21 8.60 -2.75
N GLY A 33 2.99 7.89 -3.86
CA GLY A 33 2.77 6.44 -3.87
C GLY A 33 2.17 5.94 -5.17
N TYR A 34 2.13 4.64 -5.28
CA TYR A 34 1.55 3.90 -6.41
C TYR A 34 0.42 2.96 -5.94
N SER A 35 0.05 3.09 -4.68
CA SER A 35 -1.03 2.34 -4.06
C SER A 35 -2.38 2.80 -4.61
N GLY A 36 -3.19 1.88 -5.11
CA GLY A 36 -4.59 2.16 -5.39
C GLY A 36 -5.42 2.24 -4.11
N PRO A 37 -6.57 2.92 -4.12
CA PRO A 37 -7.50 2.89 -3.00
C PRO A 37 -8.30 1.59 -2.96
N SER A 38 -8.71 1.17 -1.74
CA SER A 38 -9.73 0.14 -1.52
C SER A 38 -10.97 0.77 -0.90
N VAL A 39 -12.14 0.34 -1.33
CA VAL A 39 -13.42 0.84 -0.82
C VAL A 39 -14.18 -0.30 -0.15
N SER A 40 -14.60 -0.11 1.09
CA SER A 40 -15.46 -1.04 1.84
C SER A 40 -16.21 -0.29 2.94
N ASP A 41 -17.47 -0.64 3.15
CA ASP A 41 -18.30 -0.15 4.26
C ASP A 41 -18.28 1.39 4.42
N ASN A 42 -18.53 2.12 3.34
CA ASN A 42 -18.49 3.58 3.28
C ASN A 42 -17.13 4.20 3.69
N LYS A 43 -16.04 3.45 3.56
CA LYS A 43 -14.68 3.90 3.83
C LYS A 43 -13.80 3.69 2.60
N VAL A 44 -12.86 4.61 2.41
CA VAL A 44 -11.78 4.49 1.43
C VAL A 44 -10.47 4.35 2.18
N PHE A 45 -9.74 3.29 1.89
CA PHE A 45 -8.42 3.04 2.47
C PHE A 45 -7.36 3.26 1.40
N VAL A 46 -6.36 4.06 1.73
CA VAL A 46 -5.24 4.35 0.82
C VAL A 46 -3.94 4.42 1.61
N MET A 47 -2.84 4.04 0.98
CA MET A 47 -1.50 4.27 1.50
C MET A 47 -0.81 5.36 0.71
N ASP A 48 -0.04 6.18 1.43
CA ASP A 48 0.84 7.18 0.84
C ASP A 48 2.15 7.28 1.62
N ARG A 49 3.05 8.12 1.16
CA ARG A 49 4.29 8.45 1.86
C ARG A 49 4.57 9.95 1.78
N GLU A 50 4.85 10.53 2.92
CA GLU A 50 5.48 11.84 3.04
C GLU A 50 7.00 11.64 3.11
N ALA A 51 7.68 11.96 2.02
CA ALA A 51 9.13 11.86 1.93
C ALA A 51 9.77 13.20 2.34
N GLU A 52 10.88 13.13 3.05
CA GLU A 52 11.71 14.30 3.28
C GLU A 52 12.33 14.80 1.96
N PRO A 53 12.52 16.10 1.81
CA PRO A 53 13.16 16.65 0.61
C PRO A 53 14.53 16.02 0.39
N TYR A 54 14.67 15.29 -0.71
CA TYR A 54 15.95 14.71 -1.10
C TYR A 54 16.67 15.61 -2.11
N LYS A 55 17.88 16.04 -1.76
CA LYS A 55 18.78 16.73 -2.68
C LYS A 55 19.88 15.77 -3.09
N PRO A 56 19.88 15.28 -4.32
CA PRO A 56 20.91 14.35 -4.77
C PRO A 56 22.29 15.03 -4.70
N LYS A 57 23.24 14.38 -4.01
CA LYS A 57 24.65 14.79 -4.05
C LYS A 57 25.16 14.54 -5.46
N LYS A 58 25.53 15.61 -6.17
CA LYS A 58 26.19 15.62 -7.51
C LYS A 58 26.01 14.32 -8.33
N ILE A 59 24.83 14.16 -8.92
CA ILE A 59 24.61 13.12 -9.92
C ILE A 59 25.32 13.57 -11.19
N LYS A 60 26.16 12.70 -11.78
CA LYS A 60 26.86 13.01 -13.04
C LYS A 60 25.83 13.28 -14.14
N PRO A 61 26.08 14.31 -14.99
CA PRO A 61 25.23 14.50 -16.18
C PRO A 61 25.09 13.22 -16.98
N GLY A 62 23.87 12.89 -17.43
CA GLY A 62 23.58 11.66 -18.17
C GLY A 62 23.34 10.42 -17.32
N THR A 63 23.43 10.48 -15.99
CA THR A 63 23.07 9.36 -15.13
C THR A 63 21.56 9.08 -15.24
N ASN A 64 21.23 7.82 -15.53
CA ASN A 64 19.85 7.38 -15.51
C ASN A 64 19.37 7.28 -14.05
N LEU A 65 18.51 8.21 -13.64
CA LEU A 65 17.98 8.27 -12.27
C LEU A 65 17.19 7.01 -11.86
N ASN A 66 16.73 6.24 -12.84
CA ASN A 66 16.04 4.98 -12.59
C ASN A 66 16.92 3.90 -11.92
N PHE A 67 18.23 4.13 -11.87
CA PHE A 67 19.18 3.20 -11.23
C PHE A 67 19.92 3.83 -10.04
N VAL A 68 19.45 5.00 -9.58
CA VAL A 68 20.06 5.67 -8.43
C VAL A 68 19.31 5.30 -7.16
N LYS A 69 20.03 4.78 -6.18
CA LYS A 69 19.51 4.50 -4.82
C LYS A 69 20.07 5.55 -3.85
N ALA A 70 19.27 5.94 -2.89
CA ALA A 70 19.69 6.82 -1.81
C ALA A 70 18.84 6.57 -0.57
N LYS A 71 19.39 6.89 0.59
CA LYS A 71 18.62 6.91 1.84
C LYS A 71 17.70 8.12 1.87
N ILE A 72 16.41 7.89 1.77
CA ILE A 72 15.39 8.94 1.82
C ILE A 72 14.49 8.66 3.01
N GLN A 73 14.60 9.53 4.01
CA GLN A 73 13.73 9.49 5.18
C GLN A 73 12.32 9.90 4.81
N GLY A 74 11.36 9.38 5.53
CA GLY A 74 9.95 9.73 5.33
C GLY A 74 9.04 8.95 6.26
N THR A 75 7.76 9.10 6.03
CA THR A 75 6.71 8.45 6.81
C THR A 75 5.71 7.84 5.85
N GLU A 76 5.54 6.53 5.89
CA GLU A 76 4.42 5.87 5.24
C GLU A 76 3.18 6.01 6.10
N ARG A 77 2.05 6.26 5.45
CA ARG A 77 0.75 6.43 6.13
C ARG A 77 -0.29 5.49 5.53
N VAL A 78 -1.20 5.08 6.39
CA VAL A 78 -2.47 4.45 6.02
C VAL A 78 -3.57 5.42 6.40
N LEU A 79 -4.38 5.82 5.44
CA LEU A 79 -5.49 6.75 5.63
C LEU A 79 -6.80 6.00 5.42
N CYS A 80 -7.73 6.19 6.33
CA CYS A 80 -9.12 5.81 6.18
C CYS A 80 -9.96 7.06 6.04
N LEU A 81 -10.64 7.18 4.92
CA LEU A 81 -11.46 8.33 4.56
C LEU A 81 -12.93 7.92 4.53
N ASP A 82 -13.83 8.86 4.83
CA ASP A 82 -15.23 8.68 4.52
C ASP A 82 -15.44 8.69 3.00
N SER A 83 -16.14 7.70 2.46
CA SER A 83 -16.29 7.55 1.00
C SER A 83 -17.15 8.64 0.35
N ARG A 84 -17.97 9.36 1.11
CA ARG A 84 -18.87 10.41 0.61
C ARG A 84 -18.29 11.81 0.74
N THR A 85 -17.47 12.05 1.80
CA THR A 85 -16.97 13.39 2.13
C THR A 85 -15.47 13.55 1.92
N GLY A 86 -14.70 12.44 1.88
CA GLY A 86 -13.24 12.47 1.84
C GLY A 86 -12.59 12.88 3.16
N GLU A 87 -13.36 13.01 4.24
CA GLU A 87 -12.82 13.32 5.56
C GLU A 87 -12.04 12.15 6.14
N ILE A 88 -10.93 12.43 6.80
CA ILE A 88 -10.11 11.40 7.46
C ILE A 88 -10.83 10.94 8.72
N LYS A 89 -11.22 9.67 8.74
CA LYS A 89 -11.80 9.01 9.93
C LYS A 89 -10.70 8.58 10.92
N TRP A 90 -9.62 8.05 10.39
CA TRP A 90 -8.42 7.73 11.14
C TRP A 90 -7.20 7.65 10.20
N SER A 91 -6.03 7.81 10.76
CA SER A 91 -4.77 7.58 10.08
C SER A 91 -3.80 6.86 10.99
N HIS A 92 -2.93 6.05 10.39
CA HIS A 92 -1.80 5.45 11.07
C HIS A 92 -0.54 5.72 10.26
N SER A 93 0.56 6.03 10.95
CA SER A 93 1.82 6.36 10.30
C SER A 93 3.00 5.68 10.97
N TYR A 94 4.03 5.38 10.20
CA TYR A 94 5.28 4.83 10.70
C TYR A 94 6.47 5.36 9.88
N LYS A 95 7.60 5.49 10.54
CA LYS A 95 8.83 5.93 9.87
C LYS A 95 9.24 4.91 8.82
N SER A 96 9.64 5.41 7.66
CA SER A 96 10.14 4.60 6.56
C SER A 96 11.40 5.26 5.97
N GLU A 97 12.52 4.54 6.04
CA GLU A 97 13.72 4.93 5.32
C GLU A 97 13.80 4.10 4.05
N TYR A 98 13.62 4.73 2.91
CA TYR A 98 13.83 4.04 1.64
C TYR A 98 15.32 4.03 1.33
N SER A 99 15.92 2.86 1.29
CA SER A 99 17.34 2.67 1.03
C SER A 99 17.61 1.66 -0.07
N SER A 100 16.70 0.75 -0.28
CA SER A 100 16.80 -0.33 -1.28
C SER A 100 16.09 0.01 -2.59
N VAL A 101 15.06 0.86 -2.57
CA VAL A 101 14.34 1.28 -3.76
C VAL A 101 14.96 2.49 -4.45
N PHE A 102 14.72 2.63 -5.74
CA PHE A 102 15.21 3.75 -6.53
C PHE A 102 14.59 5.09 -6.10
N ILE A 103 15.36 6.18 -6.24
CA ILE A 103 15.01 7.51 -5.71
C ILE A 103 13.71 8.10 -6.27
N TYR A 104 13.28 7.71 -7.46
CA TYR A 104 12.01 8.17 -8.03
C TYR A 104 10.80 7.38 -7.53
N ALA A 105 11.03 6.22 -6.94
CA ALA A 105 9.99 5.31 -6.50
C ALA A 105 9.59 5.62 -5.04
N ILE A 106 9.06 6.80 -4.82
CA ILE A 106 8.70 7.31 -3.50
C ILE A 106 7.28 6.90 -3.10
N GLY A 107 7.14 5.87 -2.29
CA GLY A 107 5.87 5.51 -1.66
C GLY A 107 5.44 4.07 -1.90
N PRO A 108 4.39 3.61 -1.20
CA PRO A 108 3.89 2.24 -1.25
C PRO A 108 3.29 1.87 -2.61
N ARG A 109 3.32 0.57 -2.95
CA ARG A 109 2.85 0.02 -4.23
C ARG A 109 1.63 -0.86 -4.07
N THR A 110 1.41 -1.40 -2.89
CA THR A 110 0.32 -2.34 -2.65
C THR A 110 -0.95 -1.61 -2.26
N THR A 111 -2.05 -1.99 -2.88
CA THR A 111 -3.38 -1.54 -2.49
C THR A 111 -3.76 -2.17 -1.15
N PRO A 112 -4.28 -1.44 -0.17
CA PRO A 112 -4.77 -2.01 1.07
C PRO A 112 -5.78 -3.13 0.82
N LEU A 113 -5.62 -4.25 1.51
CA LEU A 113 -6.58 -5.35 1.45
C LEU A 113 -7.54 -5.24 2.62
N VAL A 114 -8.84 -5.23 2.35
CA VAL A 114 -9.87 -5.18 3.39
C VAL A 114 -10.58 -6.52 3.48
N HIS A 115 -10.67 -7.09 4.68
CA HIS A 115 -11.35 -8.35 4.92
C HIS A 115 -11.75 -8.49 6.40
N ASP A 116 -12.99 -8.93 6.66
CA ASP A 116 -13.53 -9.27 8.00
C ASP A 116 -13.24 -8.19 9.07
N GLY A 117 -13.44 -6.91 8.73
CA GLY A 117 -13.20 -5.80 9.63
C GLY A 117 -11.72 -5.48 9.89
N PHE A 118 -10.80 -6.05 9.09
CA PHE A 118 -9.38 -5.75 9.13
C PHE A 118 -8.92 -5.08 7.83
N VAL A 119 -7.86 -4.28 7.95
CA VAL A 119 -7.11 -3.69 6.83
C VAL A 119 -5.69 -4.18 6.90
N PHE A 120 -5.20 -4.76 5.80
CA PHE A 120 -3.84 -5.24 5.65
C PHE A 120 -3.12 -4.33 4.68
N THR A 121 -1.95 -3.86 5.08
CA THR A 121 -1.13 -2.95 4.27
C THR A 121 0.29 -3.45 4.20
N LEU A 122 0.93 -3.26 3.05
CA LEU A 122 2.30 -3.67 2.83
C LEU A 122 3.08 -2.50 2.24
N GLY A 123 4.01 -1.97 3.02
CA GLY A 123 4.90 -0.89 2.63
C GLY A 123 6.02 -1.35 1.69
N ALA A 124 6.65 -0.40 1.01
CA ALA A 124 7.67 -0.69 0.00
C ALA A 124 8.94 -1.35 0.57
N GLU A 125 9.25 -1.11 1.83
CA GLU A 125 10.38 -1.73 2.55
C GLU A 125 9.95 -2.98 3.36
N GLY A 126 8.88 -3.67 2.90
CA GLY A 126 8.44 -4.94 3.46
C GLY A 126 7.68 -4.86 4.78
N GLN A 127 7.23 -3.69 5.20
CA GLN A 127 6.43 -3.51 6.41
C GLN A 127 4.99 -3.94 6.19
N LEU A 128 4.61 -5.11 6.70
CA LEU A 128 3.25 -5.63 6.70
C LEU A 128 2.56 -5.28 8.01
N ASN A 129 1.43 -4.59 7.92
CA ASN A 129 0.64 -4.21 9.09
C ASN A 129 -0.82 -4.64 8.93
N THR A 130 -1.44 -4.97 10.05
CA THR A 130 -2.87 -5.27 10.14
C THR A 130 -3.55 -4.35 11.14
N TYR A 131 -4.60 -3.70 10.70
CA TYR A 131 -5.37 -2.75 11.51
C TYR A 131 -6.83 -3.16 11.61
N LYS A 132 -7.51 -2.70 12.67
CA LYS A 132 -8.98 -2.69 12.68
C LYS A 132 -9.49 -1.63 11.70
N ALA A 133 -10.38 -2.03 10.79
CA ALA A 133 -10.92 -1.16 9.75
C ALA A 133 -11.69 0.06 10.32
N ASP A 134 -12.34 -0.11 11.47
CA ASP A 134 -13.15 0.96 12.05
C ASP A 134 -12.34 1.99 12.82
N SER A 135 -11.27 1.58 13.50
CA SER A 135 -10.55 2.44 14.43
C SER A 135 -9.10 2.73 14.06
N GLY A 136 -8.53 2.03 13.07
CA GLY A 136 -7.12 2.13 12.74
C GLY A 136 -6.18 1.53 13.80
N LYS A 137 -6.73 0.83 14.81
CA LYS A 137 -5.91 0.19 15.84
C LYS A 137 -5.02 -0.87 15.21
N LEU A 138 -3.70 -0.75 15.37
CA LEU A 138 -2.74 -1.77 14.95
C LEU A 138 -2.97 -3.05 15.79
N ILE A 139 -3.09 -4.17 15.10
CA ILE A 139 -3.34 -5.49 15.71
C ILE A 139 -2.04 -6.29 15.75
N TRP A 140 -1.38 -6.43 14.61
CA TRP A 140 -0.08 -7.07 14.51
C TRP A 140 0.70 -6.50 13.33
N SER A 141 1.99 -6.76 13.31
CA SER A 141 2.92 -6.25 12.34
C SER A 141 4.04 -7.27 12.07
N LYS A 142 4.55 -7.29 10.85
CA LYS A 142 5.74 -8.02 10.40
C LYS A 142 6.59 -7.11 9.53
N ASN A 143 7.88 -7.38 9.48
CA ASN A 143 8.77 -6.75 8.52
C ASN A 143 9.53 -7.83 7.75
N PHE A 144 9.33 -7.91 6.44
CA PHE A 144 9.87 -9.00 5.63
C PHE A 144 11.40 -9.05 5.64
N ILE A 145 12.06 -7.90 5.69
CA ILE A 145 13.51 -7.82 5.75
C ILE A 145 14.01 -8.36 7.09
N ASN A 146 13.46 -7.87 8.20
CA ASN A 146 13.93 -8.17 9.54
C ASN A 146 13.50 -9.57 10.01
N ASP A 147 12.25 -9.97 9.72
CA ASP A 147 11.68 -11.22 10.23
C ASP A 147 12.09 -12.43 9.38
N PHE A 148 12.40 -12.23 8.10
CA PHE A 148 12.73 -13.31 7.17
C PHE A 148 14.11 -13.20 6.54
N GLY A 149 14.87 -12.12 6.83
CA GLY A 149 16.23 -11.94 6.33
C GLY A 149 16.33 -11.79 4.82
N ILE A 150 15.29 -11.29 4.16
CA ILE A 150 15.28 -11.08 2.72
C ILE A 150 15.99 -9.77 2.34
N GLU A 151 16.52 -9.72 1.13
CA GLU A 151 16.88 -8.46 0.49
C GLU A 151 15.63 -7.85 -0.13
N ASN A 152 15.38 -6.56 0.13
CA ASN A 152 14.23 -5.89 -0.48
C ASN A 152 14.43 -5.78 -2.00
N PRO A 153 13.40 -6.09 -2.80
CA PRO A 153 13.48 -5.92 -4.25
C PRO A 153 13.81 -4.46 -4.63
N GLU A 154 14.52 -4.26 -5.74
CA GLU A 154 14.94 -2.92 -6.20
C GLU A 154 13.78 -1.94 -6.43
N TRP A 155 12.60 -2.45 -6.71
CA TRP A 155 11.35 -1.69 -6.89
C TRP A 155 10.50 -1.66 -5.61
N GLY A 156 11.03 -2.19 -4.50
CA GLY A 156 10.30 -2.39 -3.26
C GLY A 156 9.28 -3.53 -3.33
N THR A 157 8.68 -3.84 -2.20
CA THR A 157 7.64 -4.86 -2.10
C THR A 157 6.36 -4.37 -2.78
N ALA A 158 5.88 -5.09 -3.80
CA ALA A 158 4.78 -4.67 -4.65
C ALA A 158 3.64 -5.70 -4.79
N CYS A 159 3.86 -6.95 -4.39
CA CYS A 159 2.85 -8.01 -4.49
C CYS A 159 1.75 -7.81 -3.46
N HIS A 160 0.50 -7.80 -3.93
CA HIS A 160 -0.65 -7.68 -3.04
C HIS A 160 -0.86 -8.98 -2.25
N PRO A 161 -1.01 -8.91 -0.92
CA PRO A 161 -1.44 -10.05 -0.12
C PRO A 161 -2.83 -10.54 -0.55
N ILE A 162 -3.08 -11.83 -0.37
CA ILE A 162 -4.40 -12.42 -0.61
C ILE A 162 -4.88 -13.16 0.64
N ILE A 163 -6.20 -13.20 0.83
CA ILE A 163 -6.81 -14.03 1.87
C ILE A 163 -7.38 -15.30 1.24
N HIS A 164 -7.05 -16.42 1.84
CA HIS A 164 -7.73 -17.70 1.62
C HIS A 164 -8.17 -18.29 2.96
N LYS A 165 -9.49 -18.38 3.19
CA LYS A 165 -10.09 -18.81 4.47
C LYS A 165 -9.56 -17.92 5.62
N THR A 166 -8.83 -18.51 6.57
CA THR A 166 -8.24 -17.83 7.73
C THR A 166 -6.80 -17.36 7.50
N THR A 167 -6.29 -17.50 6.29
CA THR A 167 -4.87 -17.34 5.99
C THR A 167 -4.63 -16.13 5.09
N LEU A 168 -3.74 -15.23 5.52
CA LEU A 168 -3.16 -14.16 4.70
C LEU A 168 -1.89 -14.70 4.05
N ILE A 169 -1.88 -14.76 2.73
CA ILE A 169 -0.75 -15.25 1.93
C ILE A 169 -0.01 -14.06 1.31
N CYS A 170 1.28 -13.99 1.54
CA CYS A 170 2.16 -12.94 1.06
C CYS A 170 3.28 -13.52 0.21
N THR A 171 3.65 -12.83 -0.87
CA THR A 171 4.93 -13.06 -1.54
C THR A 171 6.00 -12.30 -0.76
N VAL A 172 6.89 -13.03 -0.11
CA VAL A 172 7.97 -12.47 0.71
C VAL A 172 9.27 -12.46 -0.08
N GLY A 173 9.60 -13.57 -0.73
CA GLY A 173 10.86 -13.74 -1.45
C GLY A 173 11.94 -14.41 -0.60
N GLY A 174 13.16 -14.50 -1.14
CA GLY A 174 14.27 -15.13 -0.47
C GLY A 174 14.29 -16.67 -0.59
N SER A 175 15.36 -17.28 -0.11
CA SER A 175 15.55 -18.73 -0.20
C SER A 175 14.63 -19.44 0.78
N GLY A 176 13.76 -20.30 0.27
CA GLY A 176 12.83 -21.10 1.07
C GLY A 176 11.60 -20.36 1.60
N GLN A 177 11.42 -19.07 1.24
CA GLN A 177 10.36 -18.20 1.80
C GLN A 177 9.64 -17.40 0.72
N THR A 178 9.54 -17.94 -0.49
CA THR A 178 8.88 -17.24 -1.62
C THR A 178 7.45 -16.85 -1.27
N LEU A 179 6.69 -17.76 -0.67
CA LEU A 179 5.35 -17.52 -0.15
C LEU A 179 5.32 -17.80 1.34
N VAL A 180 4.77 -16.88 2.11
CA VAL A 180 4.55 -17.04 3.55
C VAL A 180 3.07 -16.83 3.85
N ALA A 181 2.54 -17.67 4.72
CA ALA A 181 1.15 -17.66 5.13
C ALA A 181 1.05 -17.34 6.62
N PHE A 182 0.16 -16.41 6.95
CA PHE A 182 -0.11 -15.97 8.32
C PHE A 182 -1.57 -16.23 8.66
N ASP A 183 -1.89 -16.60 9.89
CA ASP A 183 -3.24 -16.40 10.40
C ASP A 183 -3.56 -14.90 10.35
N TYR A 184 -4.58 -14.50 9.61
CA TYR A 184 -4.80 -13.08 9.33
C TYR A 184 -5.20 -12.27 10.58
N LYS A 185 -5.73 -12.91 11.64
CA LYS A 185 -6.13 -12.25 12.89
C LYS A 185 -4.96 -12.04 13.84
N THR A 186 -4.00 -12.95 13.85
CA THR A 186 -2.95 -13.01 14.86
C THR A 186 -1.54 -12.75 14.34
N GLY A 187 -1.32 -12.89 13.02
CA GLY A 187 0.01 -12.78 12.41
C GLY A 187 0.94 -13.96 12.69
N LYS A 188 0.41 -15.09 13.20
CA LYS A 188 1.17 -16.31 13.43
C LYS A 188 1.30 -17.16 12.18
#